data_ff20484902be266798db3f6669e74be3
#
_entry.id   ff20484902be266798db3f6669e74be3
#
_cell.length_a   1.000
_cell.length_b   1.000
_cell.length_c   1.000
_cell.angle_alpha   90.00
_cell.angle_beta   90.00
_cell.angle_gamma   90.00
#
_symmetry.space_group_name_H-M   'P 1'
#
loop_
_entity.id
_entity.type
_entity.pdbx_description
1 polymer ?
#
loop_
_entity_poly.entity_id
_entity_poly.type
_entity_poly.pdbx_seq_one_letter_code
_entity_poly.pdbx_strand_id
1 'polypeptide(L)'
;MSYSIEWHPKAFRFLENLSVNIADRILEKLEEVKEEPFRFLQHFEGEYYKLRIGDYRALIDIDFARKILIIQVLDKRSRIYKR
;
A
#
# COMPACT_ATOMS: atom_id res chain seq x y z
N MET A 1 3.03 9.75 -15.67
CA MET A 1 1.98 10.44 -14.91
C MET A 1 1.77 9.75 -13.59
N SER A 2 1.61 10.52 -12.54
CA SER A 2 1.50 9.93 -11.21
C SER A 2 0.05 9.55 -10.87
N TYR A 3 -0.08 8.56 -10.00
CA TYR A 3 -1.36 8.20 -9.42
C TYR A 3 -1.57 8.97 -8.13
N SER A 4 -2.82 9.01 -7.67
CA SER A 4 -3.13 9.53 -6.34
C SER A 4 -3.23 8.36 -5.38
N ILE A 5 -3.12 8.64 -4.08
CA ILE A 5 -3.22 7.61 -3.06
C ILE A 5 -4.40 7.91 -2.16
N GLU A 6 -5.25 6.89 -1.96
CA GLU A 6 -6.33 6.97 -1.00
C GLU A 6 -6.19 5.80 -0.03
N TRP A 7 -6.70 5.99 1.17
CA TRP A 7 -6.58 5.01 2.23
C TRP A 7 -7.95 4.53 2.69
N HIS A 8 -8.09 3.21 2.77
CA HIS A 8 -9.21 2.68 3.53
C HIS A 8 -9.02 3.07 4.99
N PRO A 9 -10.10 3.45 5.71
CA PRO A 9 -9.96 3.93 7.09
C PRO A 9 -9.20 2.98 8.03
N LYS A 10 -9.42 1.68 7.89
CA LYS A 10 -8.71 0.72 8.75
C LYS A 10 -7.22 0.68 8.45
N ALA A 11 -6.87 0.79 7.18
CA ALA A 11 -5.46 0.81 6.80
C ALA A 11 -4.77 2.06 7.32
N PHE A 12 -5.45 3.19 7.22
CA PHE A 12 -4.89 4.44 7.72
C PHE A 12 -4.73 4.41 9.24
N ARG A 13 -5.70 3.82 9.94
CA ARG A 13 -5.58 3.68 11.39
C ARG A 13 -4.39 2.83 11.78
N PHE A 14 -4.14 1.77 11.04
CA PHE A 14 -2.96 0.95 11.28
C PHE A 14 -1.68 1.78 11.14
N LEU A 15 -1.61 2.59 10.09
CA LEU A 15 -0.47 3.47 9.86
C LEU A 15 -0.28 4.44 11.03
N GLU A 16 -1.38 5.03 11.51
CA GLU A 16 -1.32 6.01 12.59
C GLU A 16 -0.79 5.43 13.89
N ASN A 17 -0.94 4.12 14.08
CA ASN A 17 -0.49 3.46 15.31
C ASN A 17 0.94 2.98 15.25
N LEU A 18 1.61 3.18 14.13
CA LEU A 18 3.03 2.83 14.01
C LEU A 18 3.89 3.97 14.53
N SER A 19 5.15 3.64 14.85
CA SER A 19 6.08 4.69 15.21
C SER A 19 6.28 5.65 14.05
N VAL A 20 6.63 6.89 14.36
CA VAL A 20 6.80 7.91 13.32
C VAL A 20 7.82 7.48 12.28
N ASN A 21 8.92 6.90 12.70
CA ASN A 21 9.96 6.47 11.77
C ASN A 21 9.45 5.44 10.77
N ILE A 22 8.66 4.48 11.24
CA ILE A 22 8.11 3.44 10.37
C ILE A 22 7.05 4.03 9.45
N ALA A 23 6.16 4.84 10.01
CA ALA A 23 5.11 5.47 9.21
C ALA A 23 5.71 6.34 8.10
N ASP A 24 6.73 7.11 8.43
CA ASP A 24 7.39 7.97 7.42
C ASP A 24 8.02 7.13 6.32
N ARG A 25 8.62 6.00 6.67
CA ARG A 25 9.22 5.13 5.66
C ARG A 25 8.16 4.58 4.71
N ILE A 26 7.00 4.21 5.26
CA ILE A 26 5.90 3.70 4.45
C ILE A 26 5.38 4.79 3.52
N LEU A 27 5.20 6.00 4.04
CA LEU A 27 4.70 7.11 3.24
C LEU A 27 5.69 7.50 2.14
N GLU A 28 6.98 7.48 2.44
CA GLU A 28 8.01 7.77 1.43
C GLU A 28 7.98 6.74 0.32
N LYS A 29 7.81 5.47 0.68
CA LYS A 29 7.74 4.42 -0.34
C LYS A 29 6.52 4.61 -1.23
N LEU A 30 5.39 4.99 -0.65
CA LEU A 30 4.17 5.22 -1.43
C LEU A 30 4.32 6.42 -2.37
N GLU A 31 5.07 7.45 -1.97
CA GLU A 31 5.35 8.57 -2.87
C GLU A 31 6.13 8.10 -4.09
N GLU A 32 7.04 7.18 -3.90
CA GLU A 32 7.82 6.60 -4.98
C GLU A 32 6.93 5.73 -5.88
N VAL A 33 6.10 4.89 -5.24
CA VAL A 33 5.26 3.93 -5.95
C VAL A 33 4.22 4.63 -6.81
N LYS A 34 3.67 5.75 -6.36
CA LYS A 34 2.60 6.41 -7.12
C LYS A 34 3.08 6.96 -8.46
N GLU A 35 4.37 7.18 -8.61
CA GLU A 35 4.92 7.68 -9.87
C GLU A 35 5.00 6.57 -10.91
N GLU A 36 5.34 5.34 -10.48
CA GLU A 36 5.45 4.20 -11.38
C GLU A 36 4.95 2.95 -10.66
N PRO A 37 3.63 2.80 -10.49
CA PRO A 37 3.10 1.71 -9.66
C PRO A 37 3.52 0.33 -10.11
N PHE A 38 3.54 0.08 -11.41
CA PHE A 38 3.79 -1.28 -11.90
C PHE A 38 5.23 -1.72 -11.82
N ARG A 39 6.10 -0.81 -11.44
CA ARG A 39 7.48 -1.14 -11.14
C ARG A 39 7.59 -1.83 -9.78
N PHE A 40 6.68 -1.52 -8.85
CA PHE A 40 6.75 -1.96 -7.47
C PHE A 40 5.65 -2.95 -7.09
N LEU A 41 4.49 -2.83 -7.71
CA LEU A 41 3.33 -3.63 -7.33
C LEU A 41 3.33 -4.97 -8.05
N GLN A 42 2.94 -6.02 -7.33
CA GLN A 42 2.78 -7.35 -7.90
C GLN A 42 1.33 -7.75 -7.71
N HIS A 43 0.76 -8.35 -8.75
CA HIS A 43 -0.59 -8.88 -8.63
C HIS A 43 -0.60 -9.94 -7.53
N PHE A 44 -1.58 -9.87 -6.64
CA PHE A 44 -1.65 -10.78 -5.50
C PHE A 44 -2.75 -11.83 -5.75
N GLU A 45 -4.00 -11.44 -5.56
CA GLU A 45 -5.12 -12.32 -5.90
C GLU A 45 -6.34 -11.46 -6.16
N GLY A 46 -7.25 -11.97 -7.01
CA GLY A 46 -8.41 -11.20 -7.39
C GLY A 46 -8.00 -9.90 -8.05
N GLU A 47 -8.49 -8.80 -7.53
CA GLU A 47 -8.19 -7.47 -8.06
C GLU A 47 -7.09 -6.76 -7.28
N TYR A 48 -6.50 -7.42 -6.30
CA TYR A 48 -5.53 -6.76 -5.42
C TYR A 48 -4.11 -6.89 -5.93
N TYR A 49 -3.34 -5.87 -5.63
CA TYR A 49 -1.90 -5.86 -5.83
C TYR A 49 -1.24 -5.77 -4.46
N LYS A 50 -0.05 -6.32 -4.34
CA LYS A 50 0.68 -6.26 -3.08
C LYS A 50 1.92 -5.42 -3.23
N LEU A 51 2.28 -4.74 -2.14
CA LEU A 51 3.47 -3.92 -2.06
C LEU A 51 4.20 -4.28 -0.78
N ARG A 52 5.45 -4.65 -0.90
CA ARG A 52 6.27 -4.94 0.27
C ARG A 52 7.03 -3.68 0.68
N ILE A 53 6.93 -3.34 1.96
CA ILE A 53 7.64 -2.20 2.53
C ILE A 53 8.31 -2.68 3.82
N GLY A 54 9.58 -3.10 3.74
CA GLY A 54 10.27 -3.65 4.89
C GLY A 54 9.54 -4.86 5.45
N ASP A 55 9.18 -4.81 6.72
CA ASP A 55 8.45 -5.90 7.38
C ASP A 55 6.95 -5.81 7.20
N TYR A 56 6.49 -4.85 6.45
CA TYR A 56 5.05 -4.60 6.25
C TYR A 56 4.66 -4.90 4.81
N ARG A 57 3.38 -5.09 4.62
CA ARG A 57 2.83 -5.33 3.30
C ARG A 57 1.49 -4.59 3.17
N ALA A 58 1.30 -4.00 2.01
CA ALA A 58 0.04 -3.35 1.70
C ALA A 58 -0.67 -4.14 0.60
N LEU A 59 -1.99 -4.23 0.71
CA LEU A 59 -2.83 -4.71 -0.38
C LEU A 59 -3.52 -3.50 -0.97
N ILE A 60 -3.40 -3.35 -2.27
CA ILE A 60 -3.79 -2.14 -2.97
C ILE A 60 -4.75 -2.49 -4.10
N ASP A 61 -5.85 -1.77 -4.16
CA ASP A 61 -6.77 -1.84 -5.28
C ASP A 61 -6.47 -0.65 -6.19
N ILE A 62 -6.53 -0.85 -7.49
CA ILE A 62 -6.20 0.22 -8.43
C ILE A 62 -7.43 0.63 -9.22
N ASP A 63 -7.76 1.91 -9.14
CA ASP A 63 -8.77 2.50 -10.01
C ASP A 63 -8.03 3.05 -11.22
N PHE A 64 -8.02 2.28 -12.30
CA PHE A 64 -7.26 2.65 -13.49
C PHE A 64 -7.85 3.88 -14.20
N ALA A 65 -9.15 4.03 -14.14
CA ALA A 65 -9.79 5.15 -14.81
C ALA A 65 -9.46 6.49 -14.16
N ARG A 66 -9.44 6.50 -12.82
CA ARG A 66 -9.18 7.72 -12.06
C ARG A 66 -7.73 7.82 -11.63
N LYS A 67 -6.94 6.80 -11.89
CA LYS A 67 -5.54 6.73 -11.50
C LYS A 67 -5.36 6.90 -10.00
N ILE A 68 -6.06 6.07 -9.25
CA ILE A 68 -5.99 6.09 -7.79
C ILE A 68 -5.51 4.73 -7.29
N LEU A 69 -4.55 4.76 -6.39
CA LEU A 69 -4.11 3.58 -5.65
C LEU A 69 -4.81 3.62 -4.31
N ILE A 70 -5.64 2.62 -4.03
CA ILE A 70 -6.42 2.57 -2.80
C ILE A 70 -5.79 1.56 -1.87
N ILE A 71 -5.26 2.03 -0.75
CA ILE A 71 -4.62 1.15 0.23
C ILE A 71 -5.73 0.50 1.04
N GLN A 72 -6.01 -0.76 0.74
CA GLN A 72 -7.10 -1.49 1.39
C GLN A 72 -6.65 -2.11 2.71
N VAL A 73 -5.44 -2.65 2.75
CA VAL A 73 -4.92 -3.30 3.94
C VAL A 73 -3.47 -2.89 4.09
N LEU A 74 -3.07 -2.62 5.33
CA LEU A 74 -1.67 -2.45 5.69
C LEU A 74 -1.45 -3.28 6.95
N ASP A 75 -0.50 -4.20 6.92
CA ASP A 75 -0.24 -5.05 8.08
C ASP A 75 1.17 -5.62 7.96
N LYS A 76 1.58 -6.32 9.00
CA LYS A 76 2.85 -7.03 8.96
C LYS A 76 2.78 -8.11 7.89
N ARG A 77 3.88 -8.30 7.20
CA ARG A 77 3.95 -9.25 6.09
C ARG A 77 3.49 -10.65 6.48
N SER A 78 3.90 -11.11 7.66
CA SER A 78 3.55 -12.46 8.11
C SER A 78 2.04 -12.65 8.29
N ARG A 79 1.34 -11.60 8.72
CA ARG A 79 -0.11 -11.70 8.92
C ARG A 79 -0.87 -11.80 7.61
N ILE A 80 -0.42 -11.07 6.61
CA ILE A 80 -1.06 -11.11 5.29
C ILE A 80 -0.91 -12.49 4.67
N TYR A 81 0.24 -13.11 4.82
CA TYR A 81 0.48 -14.43 4.28
C TYR A 81 -0.34 -15.53 4.94
N LYS A 82 -0.79 -15.30 6.15
CA LYS A 82 -1.54 -16.33 6.89
C LYS A 82 -3.03 -16.30 6.66
N ARG A 83 -3.47 -15.47 5.79
CA ARG A 83 -4.90 -15.34 5.47
C ARG A 83 -5.43 -16.53 4.72
#